data_ae0a2091dd0ed23c0439fd08189e9868
#
_entry.id   ae0a2091dd0ed23c0439fd08189e9868
#
_cell.length_a   1.000
_cell.length_b   1.000
_cell.length_c   1.000
_cell.angle_alpha   90.00
_cell.angle_beta   90.00
_cell.angle_gamma   90.00
#
_symmetry.space_group_name_H-M   'P 1'
#
loop_
_entity.id
_entity.type
_entity.pdbx_description
1 polymer ?
#
loop_
_entity_poly.entity_id
_entity_poly.type
_entity_poly.pdbx_seq_one_letter_code
_entity_poly.pdbx_strand_id
1 'polypeptide(L)'
;QAPAPAASGEYRASHASPSVRKFARELGVDVSRVTGTGPKSRITKDDVTAFVKGVMTGQRAAPGAAAAPAGGGELNLLPWPKVDFSKFGPFEAKPLSRIKKISGANLHRNWVMIPHVTNNDEADITELEALRVQLNKEHEKAGVKFTMLAFVIKAVVAALKKFPTFNASLDGDNLVFKQYYHIGFAADTPNGLVVPVIRDADKKGLVDIAKEMAELSKAAREGKLKPDQMQGGCFSISSLGGIGGTHFTPIINAPEVAILGLSRGQMKPVWDGKQFVPRLMLPLSLSYDHRVIDGAEAARFNAYLGALLADFRRIIL
;
A
#
# COMPACT_ATOMS: atom_id res chain seq x y z
N GLN A 1 1.87 31.97 -29.25
CA GLN A 1 2.92 31.43 -30.15
C GLN A 1 2.92 29.90 -30.00
N ALA A 2 2.70 29.18 -31.10
CA ALA A 2 2.77 27.73 -31.13
C ALA A 2 4.22 27.25 -30.90
N PRO A 3 4.47 26.12 -30.21
CA PRO A 3 5.82 25.63 -30.02
C PRO A 3 6.42 25.14 -31.35
N ALA A 4 7.69 25.45 -31.54
CA ALA A 4 8.47 25.06 -32.71
C ALA A 4 8.56 23.52 -32.82
N PRO A 5 8.58 22.95 -34.04
CA PRO A 5 8.68 21.51 -34.22
C PRO A 5 10.06 21.00 -33.77
N ALA A 6 10.06 19.90 -33.05
CA ALA A 6 11.26 19.20 -32.59
C ALA A 6 12.16 18.83 -33.78
N ALA A 7 13.46 19.03 -33.61
CA ALA A 7 14.50 18.79 -34.61
C ALA A 7 14.39 17.37 -35.19
N SER A 8 14.21 17.31 -36.51
CA SER A 8 14.28 16.12 -37.35
C SER A 8 15.67 15.49 -37.23
N GLY A 9 15.75 14.25 -36.76
CA GLY A 9 16.98 13.44 -36.80
C GLY A 9 17.56 13.43 -38.22
N GLU A 10 18.88 13.49 -38.32
CA GLU A 10 19.64 13.53 -39.57
C GLU A 10 19.14 12.50 -40.57
N TYR A 11 18.72 12.97 -41.72
CA TYR A 11 18.32 12.15 -42.86
C TYR A 11 19.56 11.44 -43.44
N ARG A 12 19.82 10.20 -43.04
CA ARG A 12 20.83 9.34 -43.67
C ARG A 12 20.24 8.75 -44.93
N ALA A 13 20.77 9.17 -46.09
CA ALA A 13 20.40 8.60 -47.37
C ALA A 13 20.65 7.08 -47.36
N SER A 14 19.59 6.25 -47.31
CA SER A 14 19.70 4.81 -47.32
C SER A 14 19.87 4.26 -48.73
N HIS A 15 20.98 3.55 -49.01
CA HIS A 15 21.22 2.89 -50.28
C HIS A 15 20.47 1.55 -50.36
N ALA A 16 19.25 1.56 -50.90
CA ALA A 16 18.43 0.37 -51.12
C ALA A 16 17.82 0.38 -52.55
N SER A 17 17.71 -0.78 -53.17
CA SER A 17 17.01 -0.94 -54.46
C SER A 17 15.50 -0.74 -54.32
N PRO A 18 14.79 -0.36 -55.39
CA PRO A 18 13.34 -0.21 -55.37
C PRO A 18 12.59 -1.45 -54.83
N SER A 19 13.06 -2.66 -55.15
CA SER A 19 12.49 -3.92 -54.72
C SER A 19 12.68 -4.14 -53.22
N VAL A 20 13.85 -3.79 -52.65
CA VAL A 20 14.11 -3.85 -51.19
C VAL A 20 13.30 -2.81 -50.43
N ARG A 21 13.13 -1.63 -50.99
CA ARG A 21 12.25 -0.61 -50.40
C ARG A 21 10.78 -1.00 -50.39
N LYS A 22 10.31 -1.72 -51.43
CA LYS A 22 8.97 -2.28 -51.50
C LYS A 22 8.79 -3.35 -50.39
N PHE A 23 9.72 -4.29 -50.32
CA PHE A 23 9.72 -5.35 -49.30
C PHE A 23 9.76 -4.83 -47.87
N ALA A 24 10.59 -3.81 -47.60
CA ALA A 24 10.64 -3.17 -46.29
C ALA A 24 9.30 -2.50 -45.91
N ARG A 25 8.63 -1.85 -46.89
CA ARG A 25 7.30 -1.25 -46.65
C ARG A 25 6.22 -2.31 -46.37
N GLU A 26 6.25 -3.43 -47.05
CA GLU A 26 5.33 -4.57 -46.81
C GLU A 26 5.48 -5.12 -45.37
N LEU A 27 6.69 -5.06 -44.82
CA LEU A 27 7.00 -5.46 -43.44
C LEU A 27 6.93 -4.33 -42.42
N GLY A 28 6.55 -3.13 -42.82
CA GLY A 28 6.47 -1.96 -41.90
C GLY A 28 7.83 -1.46 -41.42
N VAL A 29 8.92 -1.74 -42.14
CA VAL A 29 10.29 -1.39 -41.74
C VAL A 29 10.75 -0.13 -42.48
N ASP A 30 11.24 0.86 -41.68
CA ASP A 30 11.94 2.03 -42.23
C ASP A 30 13.37 1.65 -42.61
N VAL A 31 13.67 1.70 -43.92
CA VAL A 31 14.98 1.33 -44.44
C VAL A 31 16.13 2.21 -43.95
N SER A 32 15.88 3.45 -43.48
CA SER A 32 16.90 4.31 -42.90
C SER A 32 17.51 3.73 -41.61
N ARG A 33 16.82 2.84 -40.97
CA ARG A 33 17.19 2.16 -39.68
C ARG A 33 17.89 0.82 -39.89
N VAL A 34 17.96 0.32 -41.11
CA VAL A 34 18.59 -0.95 -41.46
C VAL A 34 20.03 -0.71 -41.89
N THR A 35 20.97 -1.40 -41.26
CA THR A 35 22.39 -1.36 -41.68
C THR A 35 22.59 -2.28 -42.87
N GLY A 36 23.05 -1.76 -44.00
CA GLY A 36 23.30 -2.52 -45.19
C GLY A 36 24.62 -3.30 -45.13
N THR A 37 24.61 -4.58 -45.49
CA THR A 37 25.81 -5.43 -45.58
C THR A 37 26.25 -5.69 -47.02
N GLY A 38 25.50 -5.27 -48.01
CA GLY A 38 25.84 -5.42 -49.44
C GLY A 38 26.96 -4.44 -49.91
N PRO A 39 27.44 -4.57 -51.21
CA PRO A 39 28.47 -3.73 -51.76
C PRO A 39 28.15 -2.23 -51.64
N LYS A 40 29.14 -1.43 -51.19
CA LYS A 40 29.01 -0.01 -50.89
C LYS A 40 27.93 0.29 -49.84
N SER A 41 27.80 -0.59 -48.80
CA SER A 41 26.80 -0.48 -47.72
C SER A 41 25.35 -0.48 -48.21
N ARG A 42 25.09 -1.15 -49.32
CA ARG A 42 23.73 -1.29 -49.89
C ARG A 42 22.91 -2.24 -49.03
N ILE A 43 21.70 -1.82 -48.69
CA ILE A 43 20.75 -2.64 -47.94
C ILE A 43 20.20 -3.74 -48.85
N THR A 44 20.31 -4.98 -48.41
CA THR A 44 19.79 -6.18 -49.05
C THR A 44 18.45 -6.64 -48.45
N LYS A 45 17.79 -7.58 -49.09
CA LYS A 45 16.56 -8.18 -48.56
C LYS A 45 16.84 -8.95 -47.26
N ASP A 46 18.01 -9.57 -47.14
CA ASP A 46 18.44 -10.33 -45.96
C ASP A 46 18.67 -9.40 -44.76
N ASP A 47 19.18 -8.18 -44.97
CA ASP A 47 19.35 -7.18 -43.92
C ASP A 47 17.99 -6.75 -43.33
N VAL A 48 16.99 -6.54 -44.18
CA VAL A 48 15.63 -6.22 -43.74
C VAL A 48 15.04 -7.40 -42.95
N THR A 49 15.24 -8.64 -43.42
CA THR A 49 14.77 -9.83 -42.74
C THR A 49 15.47 -10.01 -41.37
N ALA A 50 16.79 -9.81 -41.32
CA ALA A 50 17.54 -9.91 -40.07
C ALA A 50 17.12 -8.82 -39.07
N PHE A 51 16.82 -7.60 -39.54
CA PHE A 51 16.29 -6.51 -38.73
C PHE A 51 14.94 -6.90 -38.10
N VAL A 52 14.00 -7.45 -38.90
CA VAL A 52 12.70 -7.90 -38.42
C VAL A 52 12.85 -9.00 -37.36
N LYS A 53 13.69 -10.01 -37.63
CA LYS A 53 13.98 -11.05 -36.65
C LYS A 53 14.55 -10.52 -35.37
N GLY A 54 15.48 -9.58 -35.42
CA GLY A 54 16.08 -8.94 -34.25
C GLY A 54 15.06 -8.17 -33.40
N VAL A 55 14.05 -7.55 -34.04
CA VAL A 55 12.94 -6.90 -33.36
C VAL A 55 12.00 -7.95 -32.72
N MET A 56 11.66 -9.00 -33.44
CA MET A 56 10.77 -10.05 -32.93
C MET A 56 11.39 -10.88 -31.78
N THR A 57 12.72 -11.02 -31.76
CA THR A 57 13.43 -11.72 -30.68
C THR A 57 13.80 -10.82 -29.50
N GLY A 58 13.40 -9.54 -29.50
CA GLY A 58 13.69 -8.58 -28.44
C GLY A 58 15.16 -8.09 -28.41
N GLN A 59 15.98 -8.46 -29.38
CA GLN A 59 17.39 -8.01 -29.48
C GLN A 59 17.51 -6.57 -30.05
N ARG A 60 16.43 -6.01 -30.59
CA ARG A 60 16.33 -4.61 -31.03
C ARG A 60 14.95 -4.05 -30.72
N ALA A 61 14.87 -2.80 -30.33
CA ALA A 61 13.61 -2.09 -30.09
C ALA A 61 12.81 -1.97 -31.42
N ALA A 62 11.52 -2.32 -31.38
CA ALA A 62 10.61 -2.15 -32.53
C ALA A 62 10.55 -0.66 -32.93
N PRO A 63 10.53 -0.34 -34.25
CA PRO A 63 10.34 1.03 -34.72
C PRO A 63 8.91 1.49 -34.37
N GLY A 64 8.80 2.57 -33.60
CA GLY A 64 7.51 3.15 -33.23
C GLY A 64 6.87 2.61 -31.96
N ALA A 65 7.48 1.66 -31.27
CA ALA A 65 7.23 1.51 -29.85
C ALA A 65 7.94 2.69 -29.12
N ALA A 66 7.35 3.90 -29.19
CA ALA A 66 7.36 4.71 -27.99
C ALA A 66 6.96 3.73 -26.90
N ALA A 67 7.80 3.52 -25.89
CA ALA A 67 7.43 2.74 -24.72
C ALA A 67 6.03 3.23 -24.39
N ALA A 68 5.03 2.30 -24.47
CA ALA A 68 3.71 2.61 -23.96
C ALA A 68 3.96 3.17 -22.58
N PRO A 69 3.45 4.35 -22.22
CA PRO A 69 3.61 4.85 -20.88
C PRO A 69 3.11 3.72 -20.00
N ALA A 70 4.02 3.14 -19.22
CA ALA A 70 3.65 2.26 -18.13
C ALA A 70 2.62 3.05 -17.36
N GLY A 71 1.36 2.62 -17.39
CA GLY A 71 0.20 3.38 -16.96
C GLY A 71 0.37 3.91 -15.54
N GLY A 72 0.63 5.17 -15.47
CA GLY A 72 0.91 6.02 -14.35
C GLY A 72 1.53 7.26 -14.95
N GLY A 73 0.76 8.32 -15.19
CA GLY A 73 1.26 9.56 -15.74
C GLY A 73 2.56 9.93 -15.01
N GLU A 74 3.61 10.17 -15.75
CA GLU A 74 4.86 10.69 -15.20
C GLU A 74 4.51 11.97 -14.44
N LEU A 75 4.35 11.84 -13.12
CA LEU A 75 4.33 13.00 -12.24
C LEU A 75 5.69 13.66 -12.42
N ASN A 76 5.71 14.80 -13.10
CA ASN A 76 6.92 15.55 -13.37
C ASN A 76 7.38 16.24 -12.09
N LEU A 77 7.86 15.41 -11.15
CA LEU A 77 8.34 15.85 -9.83
C LEU A 77 9.73 16.47 -10.00
N LEU A 78 9.96 17.57 -9.28
CA LEU A 78 11.30 18.11 -9.17
C LEU A 78 12.25 17.05 -8.62
N PRO A 79 13.46 16.92 -9.17
CA PRO A 79 14.43 15.95 -8.68
C PRO A 79 14.79 16.23 -7.21
N TRP A 80 15.07 15.16 -6.46
CA TRP A 80 15.51 15.30 -5.08
C TRP A 80 16.80 16.16 -5.01
N PRO A 81 16.88 17.16 -4.11
CA PRO A 81 18.02 18.05 -4.02
C PRO A 81 19.29 17.27 -3.64
N LYS A 82 20.37 17.51 -4.42
CA LYS A 82 21.72 16.99 -4.12
C LYS A 82 22.47 18.02 -3.29
N VAL A 83 22.68 17.75 -2.02
CA VAL A 83 23.34 18.67 -1.10
C VAL A 83 24.68 18.06 -0.66
N ASP A 84 25.75 18.85 -0.72
CA ASP A 84 27.04 18.50 -0.15
C ASP A 84 27.04 18.90 1.33
N PHE A 85 26.77 17.91 2.19
CA PHE A 85 26.66 18.13 3.64
C PHE A 85 27.98 18.50 4.31
N SER A 86 29.13 18.22 3.68
CA SER A 86 30.46 18.56 4.23
C SER A 86 30.65 20.08 4.39
N LYS A 87 29.90 20.88 3.60
CA LYS A 87 29.92 22.35 3.67
C LYS A 87 29.28 22.93 4.94
N PHE A 88 28.50 22.12 5.66
CA PHE A 88 27.73 22.58 6.81
C PHE A 88 28.22 22.02 8.15
N GLY A 89 29.07 21.00 8.12
CA GLY A 89 29.66 20.41 9.33
C GLY A 89 29.98 18.91 9.18
N PRO A 90 30.48 18.29 10.25
CA PRO A 90 30.72 16.85 10.28
C PRO A 90 29.43 16.07 10.09
N PHE A 91 29.47 15.01 9.30
CA PHE A 91 28.31 14.12 9.09
C PHE A 91 28.74 12.67 8.98
N GLU A 92 27.81 11.76 9.26
CA GLU A 92 27.97 10.33 9.08
C GLU A 92 26.92 9.80 8.10
N ALA A 93 27.33 9.11 7.05
CA ALA A 93 26.43 8.46 6.10
C ALA A 93 26.28 6.98 6.43
N LYS A 94 25.06 6.52 6.75
CA LYS A 94 24.74 5.12 7.00
C LYS A 94 23.79 4.58 5.93
N PRO A 95 24.06 3.40 5.34
CA PRO A 95 23.16 2.79 4.37
C PRO A 95 21.84 2.38 5.03
N LEU A 96 20.71 2.62 4.34
CA LEU A 96 19.41 2.12 4.78
C LEU A 96 19.38 0.57 4.76
N SER A 97 18.70 -0.03 5.73
CA SER A 97 18.43 -1.47 5.71
C SER A 97 17.60 -1.87 4.47
N ARG A 98 17.68 -3.15 4.09
CA ARG A 98 16.90 -3.68 2.96
C ARG A 98 15.40 -3.44 3.13
N ILE A 99 14.86 -3.65 4.33
CA ILE A 99 13.45 -3.43 4.65
C ILE A 99 13.10 -1.96 4.45
N LYS A 100 13.90 -1.02 4.98
CA LYS A 100 13.65 0.42 4.81
C LYS A 100 13.69 0.87 3.35
N LYS A 101 14.55 0.29 2.51
CA LYS A 101 14.57 0.59 1.08
C LYS A 101 13.29 0.14 0.37
N ILE A 102 12.83 -1.08 0.65
CA ILE A 102 11.62 -1.65 0.03
C ILE A 102 10.37 -0.91 0.54
N SER A 103 10.22 -0.76 1.85
CA SER A 103 9.05 -0.08 2.44
C SER A 103 9.00 1.39 2.03
N GLY A 104 10.12 2.08 1.96
CA GLY A 104 10.18 3.48 1.53
C GLY A 104 9.65 3.67 0.10
N ALA A 105 10.05 2.81 -0.84
CA ALA A 105 9.56 2.86 -2.22
C ALA A 105 8.03 2.58 -2.28
N ASN A 106 7.54 1.60 -1.52
CA ASN A 106 6.11 1.29 -1.46
C ASN A 106 5.30 2.43 -0.82
N LEU A 107 5.77 2.99 0.29
CA LEU A 107 5.10 4.09 0.98
C LEU A 107 5.07 5.36 0.10
N HIS A 108 6.17 5.66 -0.59
CA HIS A 108 6.21 6.79 -1.53
C HIS A 108 5.18 6.61 -2.66
N ARG A 109 5.15 5.42 -3.29
CA ARG A 109 4.14 5.11 -4.32
C ARG A 109 2.72 5.26 -3.78
N ASN A 110 2.41 4.67 -2.62
CA ASN A 110 1.08 4.70 -2.04
C ASN A 110 0.65 6.14 -1.70
N TRP A 111 1.56 6.95 -1.14
CA TRP A 111 1.28 8.34 -0.82
C TRP A 111 0.96 9.20 -2.05
N VAL A 112 1.71 8.98 -3.13
CA VAL A 112 1.56 9.76 -4.37
C VAL A 112 0.33 9.32 -5.19
N MET A 113 0.04 8.01 -5.23
CA MET A 113 -1.00 7.47 -6.10
C MET A 113 -2.39 7.42 -5.46
N ILE A 114 -2.47 7.44 -4.14
CA ILE A 114 -3.74 7.34 -3.41
C ILE A 114 -4.10 8.72 -2.84
N PRO A 115 -5.23 9.32 -3.22
CA PRO A 115 -5.71 10.55 -2.58
C PRO A 115 -6.23 10.21 -1.17
N HIS A 116 -5.32 10.26 -0.18
CA HIS A 116 -5.63 9.98 1.20
C HIS A 116 -6.50 11.08 1.83
N VAL A 117 -7.54 10.67 2.52
CA VAL A 117 -8.26 11.50 3.49
C VAL A 117 -8.28 10.75 4.82
N THR A 118 -8.12 11.47 5.93
CA THR A 118 -8.15 10.88 7.27
C THR A 118 -9.30 11.46 8.06
N ASN A 119 -10.17 10.58 8.56
CA ASN A 119 -11.24 10.93 9.49
C ASN A 119 -10.83 10.48 10.90
N ASN A 120 -10.79 11.41 11.85
CA ASN A 120 -10.45 11.13 13.24
C ASN A 120 -11.72 11.08 14.08
N ASP A 121 -11.78 10.11 14.99
CA ASP A 121 -12.89 9.92 15.93
C ASP A 121 -12.35 9.34 17.25
N GLU A 122 -13.20 9.12 18.23
CA GLU A 122 -12.84 8.53 19.51
C GLU A 122 -13.87 7.49 19.93
N ALA A 123 -13.41 6.34 20.40
CA ALA A 123 -14.27 5.31 20.96
C ALA A 123 -14.13 5.25 22.49
N ASP A 124 -15.23 5.22 23.20
CA ASP A 124 -15.23 4.91 24.63
C ASP A 124 -14.95 3.42 24.83
N ILE A 125 -13.80 3.09 25.38
CA ILE A 125 -13.39 1.71 25.63
C ILE A 125 -13.33 1.38 27.13
N THR A 126 -13.98 2.15 27.98
CA THR A 126 -13.91 1.99 29.43
C THR A 126 -14.33 0.58 29.88
N GLU A 127 -15.49 0.14 29.42
CA GLU A 127 -16.00 -1.21 29.74
C GLU A 127 -15.20 -2.32 29.03
N LEU A 128 -14.76 -2.06 27.81
CA LEU A 128 -13.94 -3.01 27.04
C LEU A 128 -12.56 -3.22 27.68
N GLU A 129 -11.95 -2.18 28.21
CA GLU A 129 -10.68 -2.28 28.94
C GLU A 129 -10.86 -3.08 30.24
N ALA A 130 -11.95 -2.86 30.99
CA ALA A 130 -12.27 -3.64 32.16
C ALA A 130 -12.41 -5.14 31.82
N LEU A 131 -13.14 -5.47 30.74
CA LEU A 131 -13.27 -6.82 30.22
C LEU A 131 -11.91 -7.42 29.83
N ARG A 132 -11.06 -6.64 29.10
CA ARG A 132 -9.72 -7.10 28.71
C ARG A 132 -8.87 -7.47 29.93
N VAL A 133 -8.88 -6.65 30.97
CA VAL A 133 -8.15 -6.90 32.22
C VAL A 133 -8.66 -8.16 32.91
N GLN A 134 -9.98 -8.33 32.98
CA GLN A 134 -10.61 -9.52 33.55
C GLN A 134 -10.20 -10.78 32.78
N LEU A 135 -10.33 -10.80 31.44
CA LEU A 135 -9.95 -11.93 30.59
C LEU A 135 -8.47 -12.30 30.73
N ASN A 136 -7.59 -11.29 30.84
CA ASN A 136 -6.17 -11.55 31.06
C ASN A 136 -5.89 -12.26 32.37
N LYS A 137 -6.64 -11.95 33.43
CA LYS A 137 -6.53 -12.63 34.72
C LYS A 137 -7.07 -14.07 34.65
N GLU A 138 -8.20 -14.27 33.98
CA GLU A 138 -8.83 -15.60 33.82
C GLU A 138 -7.96 -16.55 32.99
N HIS A 139 -7.27 -16.03 31.98
CA HIS A 139 -6.46 -16.81 31.02
C HIS A 139 -4.95 -16.82 31.34
N GLU A 140 -4.54 -16.27 32.47
CA GLU A 140 -3.11 -16.15 32.84
C GLU A 140 -2.43 -17.53 32.84
N LYS A 141 -3.09 -18.54 33.47
CA LYS A 141 -2.57 -19.94 33.52
C LYS A 141 -2.47 -20.58 32.11
N ALA A 142 -3.31 -20.16 31.16
CA ALA A 142 -3.29 -20.66 29.79
C ALA A 142 -2.25 -19.91 28.91
N GLY A 143 -1.54 -18.91 29.45
CA GLY A 143 -0.53 -18.13 28.74
C GLY A 143 -1.08 -17.26 27.61
N VAL A 144 -2.40 -17.00 27.60
CA VAL A 144 -3.04 -16.15 26.59
C VAL A 144 -3.07 -14.72 27.10
N LYS A 145 -2.52 -13.79 26.31
CA LYS A 145 -2.52 -12.36 26.60
C LYS A 145 -3.38 -11.61 25.60
N PHE A 146 -4.48 -11.04 26.06
CA PHE A 146 -5.34 -10.18 25.26
C PHE A 146 -4.82 -8.75 25.25
N THR A 147 -4.58 -8.21 24.07
CA THR A 147 -4.29 -6.78 23.86
C THR A 147 -5.56 -6.08 23.37
N MET A 148 -5.66 -4.78 23.51
CA MET A 148 -6.78 -4.00 22.93
C MET A 148 -6.88 -4.22 21.42
N LEU A 149 -5.76 -4.39 20.72
CA LEU A 149 -5.73 -4.63 19.29
C LEU A 149 -6.50 -5.91 18.89
N ALA A 150 -6.48 -6.98 19.69
CA ALA A 150 -7.24 -8.19 19.38
C ALA A 150 -8.76 -7.94 19.37
N PHE A 151 -9.26 -7.10 20.27
CA PHE A 151 -10.67 -6.69 20.29
C PHE A 151 -11.00 -5.80 19.09
N VAL A 152 -10.11 -4.83 18.77
CA VAL A 152 -10.29 -3.97 17.60
C VAL A 152 -10.33 -4.78 16.32
N ILE A 153 -9.49 -5.81 16.15
CA ILE A 153 -9.53 -6.71 14.98
C ILE A 153 -10.92 -7.33 14.81
N LYS A 154 -11.52 -7.83 15.88
CA LYS A 154 -12.89 -8.40 15.84
C LYS A 154 -13.94 -7.36 15.49
N ALA A 155 -13.84 -6.16 16.07
CA ALA A 155 -14.74 -5.05 15.78
C ALA A 155 -14.61 -4.57 14.32
N VAL A 156 -13.39 -4.48 13.80
CA VAL A 156 -13.11 -4.15 12.39
C VAL A 156 -13.71 -5.18 11.46
N VAL A 157 -13.58 -6.48 11.73
CA VAL A 157 -14.23 -7.53 10.91
C VAL A 157 -15.74 -7.33 10.83
N ALA A 158 -16.41 -7.02 11.96
CA ALA A 158 -17.85 -6.74 11.97
C ALA A 158 -18.19 -5.47 11.16
N ALA A 159 -17.35 -4.43 11.28
CA ALA A 159 -17.50 -3.20 10.50
C ALA A 159 -17.29 -3.44 8.99
N LEU A 160 -16.30 -4.24 8.58
CA LEU A 160 -16.06 -4.59 7.17
C LEU A 160 -17.21 -5.40 6.55
N LYS A 161 -17.88 -6.25 7.34
CA LYS A 161 -19.08 -6.97 6.89
C LYS A 161 -20.25 -6.01 6.63
N LYS A 162 -20.38 -4.97 7.44
CA LYS A 162 -21.43 -3.95 7.29
C LYS A 162 -21.13 -2.92 6.21
N PHE A 163 -19.86 -2.62 6.00
CA PHE A 163 -19.37 -1.65 5.02
C PHE A 163 -18.39 -2.33 4.05
N PRO A 164 -18.89 -3.10 3.08
CA PRO A 164 -18.04 -3.94 2.22
C PRO A 164 -17.09 -3.13 1.32
N THR A 165 -17.36 -1.85 1.07
CA THR A 165 -16.49 -0.93 0.35
C THR A 165 -15.10 -0.85 0.99
N PHE A 166 -15.00 -0.95 2.32
CA PHE A 166 -13.72 -0.97 3.04
C PHE A 166 -12.97 -2.30 2.89
N ASN A 167 -13.66 -3.37 2.48
CA ASN A 167 -13.06 -4.69 2.23
C ASN A 167 -12.82 -4.93 0.73
N ALA A 168 -12.47 -3.87 -0.01
CA ALA A 168 -12.28 -3.89 -1.44
C ALA A 168 -10.85 -3.53 -1.87
N SER A 169 -10.60 -3.61 -3.17
CA SER A 169 -9.38 -3.11 -3.83
C SER A 169 -9.74 -2.56 -5.21
N LEU A 170 -9.03 -1.52 -5.65
CA LEU A 170 -9.09 -1.06 -7.04
C LEU A 170 -8.24 -1.95 -7.94
N ASP A 171 -8.80 -2.37 -9.07
CA ASP A 171 -8.12 -3.06 -10.17
C ASP A 171 -8.54 -2.43 -11.50
N GLY A 172 -7.74 -1.50 -11.99
CA GLY A 172 -8.10 -0.63 -13.11
C GLY A 172 -9.38 0.15 -12.81
N ASP A 173 -10.40 -0.03 -13.64
CA ASP A 173 -11.72 0.59 -13.48
C ASP A 173 -12.70 -0.24 -12.63
N ASN A 174 -12.23 -1.36 -12.05
CA ASN A 174 -13.06 -2.24 -11.25
C ASN A 174 -12.79 -2.09 -9.76
N LEU A 175 -13.85 -2.18 -8.95
CA LEU A 175 -13.78 -2.34 -7.52
C LEU A 175 -13.99 -3.82 -7.17
N VAL A 176 -12.93 -4.46 -6.66
CA VAL A 176 -12.93 -5.88 -6.30
C VAL A 176 -13.33 -6.04 -4.84
N PHE A 177 -14.54 -6.53 -4.58
CA PHE A 177 -15.04 -6.85 -3.24
C PHE A 177 -14.55 -8.23 -2.80
N LYS A 178 -13.79 -8.26 -1.68
CA LYS A 178 -13.23 -9.50 -1.15
C LYS A 178 -14.27 -10.24 -0.30
N GLN A 179 -14.37 -11.56 -0.49
CA GLN A 179 -15.25 -12.43 0.28
C GLN A 179 -14.51 -13.13 1.44
N TYR A 180 -13.39 -12.57 1.85
CA TYR A 180 -12.53 -13.03 2.95
C TYR A 180 -12.08 -11.82 3.78
N TYR A 181 -11.76 -12.06 5.06
CA TYR A 181 -11.45 -11.01 6.02
C TYR A 181 -10.08 -11.30 6.65
N HIS A 182 -9.02 -10.81 5.99
CA HIS A 182 -7.63 -10.95 6.42
C HIS A 182 -7.14 -9.61 6.92
N ILE A 183 -6.79 -9.53 8.19
CA ILE A 183 -6.46 -8.27 8.85
C ILE A 183 -4.96 -8.17 9.05
N GLY A 184 -4.34 -7.16 8.40
CA GLY A 184 -2.96 -6.78 8.63
C GLY A 184 -2.83 -5.98 9.93
N PHE A 185 -1.74 -6.16 10.66
CA PHE A 185 -1.41 -5.29 11.78
C PHE A 185 0.05 -4.89 11.75
N ALA A 186 0.32 -3.61 12.04
CA ALA A 186 1.68 -3.10 12.04
C ALA A 186 2.47 -3.64 13.25
N ALA A 187 3.64 -4.21 12.98
CA ALA A 187 4.57 -4.71 13.98
C ALA A 187 5.93 -4.02 13.82
N ASP A 188 6.36 -3.32 14.86
CA ASP A 188 7.67 -2.69 14.89
C ASP A 188 8.76 -3.73 15.17
N THR A 189 9.87 -3.64 14.41
CA THR A 189 11.02 -4.52 14.53
C THR A 189 12.32 -3.72 14.49
N PRO A 190 13.43 -4.26 15.00
CA PRO A 190 14.73 -3.60 14.91
C PRO A 190 15.16 -3.22 13.48
N ASN A 191 14.65 -3.94 12.48
CA ASN A 191 14.98 -3.73 11.07
C ASN A 191 14.01 -2.81 10.32
N GLY A 192 12.89 -2.44 10.94
CA GLY A 192 11.83 -1.61 10.37
C GLY A 192 10.44 -2.19 10.58
N LEU A 193 9.41 -1.47 10.13
CA LEU A 193 8.02 -1.85 10.25
C LEU A 193 7.65 -2.96 9.25
N VAL A 194 6.93 -3.98 9.73
CA VAL A 194 6.34 -5.04 8.91
C VAL A 194 4.85 -5.16 9.23
N VAL A 195 4.08 -5.74 8.31
CA VAL A 195 2.63 -5.89 8.46
C VAL A 195 2.26 -7.37 8.30
N PRO A 196 2.36 -8.18 9.36
CA PRO A 196 1.83 -9.53 9.35
C PRO A 196 0.30 -9.54 9.24
N VAL A 197 -0.25 -10.62 8.68
CA VAL A 197 -1.66 -10.75 8.32
C VAL A 197 -2.30 -11.92 9.07
N ILE A 198 -3.33 -11.64 9.86
CA ILE A 198 -4.21 -12.63 10.47
C ILE A 198 -5.24 -13.02 9.40
N ARG A 199 -5.16 -14.25 8.91
CA ARG A 199 -6.07 -14.77 7.89
C ARG A 199 -7.38 -15.22 8.50
N ASP A 200 -8.48 -15.11 7.72
CA ASP A 200 -9.82 -15.57 8.14
C ASP A 200 -10.21 -15.10 9.56
N ALA A 201 -9.96 -13.82 9.86
CA ALA A 201 -10.22 -13.24 11.18
C ALA A 201 -11.71 -13.29 11.58
N ASP A 202 -12.60 -13.40 10.59
CA ASP A 202 -14.05 -13.59 10.79
C ASP A 202 -14.40 -14.97 11.37
N LYS A 203 -13.61 -16.01 11.04
CA LYS A 203 -13.80 -17.41 11.50
C LYS A 203 -13.11 -17.69 12.83
N LYS A 204 -12.31 -16.77 13.36
CA LYS A 204 -11.51 -16.93 14.57
C LYS A 204 -12.16 -16.30 15.79
N GLY A 205 -12.08 -16.99 16.92
CA GLY A 205 -12.41 -16.42 18.22
C GLY A 205 -11.35 -15.43 18.71
N LEU A 206 -11.67 -14.69 19.76
CA LEU A 206 -10.75 -13.71 20.35
C LEU A 206 -9.45 -14.36 20.86
N VAL A 207 -9.56 -15.57 21.42
CA VAL A 207 -8.41 -16.37 21.92
C VAL A 207 -7.46 -16.72 20.78
N ASP A 208 -8.00 -17.18 19.65
CA ASP A 208 -7.20 -17.58 18.48
C ASP A 208 -6.50 -16.38 17.88
N ILE A 209 -7.19 -15.25 17.74
CA ILE A 209 -6.62 -14.00 17.27
C ILE A 209 -5.49 -13.53 18.19
N ALA A 210 -5.69 -13.58 19.52
CA ALA A 210 -4.67 -13.16 20.48
C ALA A 210 -3.41 -14.03 20.40
N LYS A 211 -3.56 -15.36 20.28
CA LYS A 211 -2.44 -16.30 20.12
C LYS A 211 -1.69 -16.07 18.81
N GLU A 212 -2.38 -16.06 17.68
CA GLU A 212 -1.78 -15.87 16.37
C GLU A 212 -1.07 -14.51 16.25
N MET A 213 -1.68 -13.46 16.79
CA MET A 213 -1.06 -12.13 16.85
C MET A 213 0.24 -12.15 17.67
N ALA A 214 0.28 -12.87 18.80
CA ALA A 214 1.49 -13.01 19.61
C ALA A 214 2.58 -13.77 18.87
N GLU A 215 2.24 -14.87 18.19
CA GLU A 215 3.15 -15.67 17.38
C GLU A 215 3.73 -14.87 16.21
N LEU A 216 2.89 -14.20 15.43
CA LEU A 216 3.31 -13.36 14.30
C LEU A 216 4.17 -12.18 14.76
N SER A 217 3.82 -11.54 15.90
CA SER A 217 4.62 -10.45 16.47
C SER A 217 5.99 -10.92 16.94
N LYS A 218 6.07 -12.13 17.50
CA LYS A 218 7.35 -12.76 17.90
C LYS A 218 8.18 -13.07 16.67
N ALA A 219 7.61 -13.73 15.66
CA ALA A 219 8.29 -14.03 14.40
C ALA A 219 8.78 -12.78 13.69
N ALA A 220 8.00 -11.68 13.73
CA ALA A 220 8.38 -10.38 13.19
C ALA A 220 9.66 -9.84 13.86
N ARG A 221 9.69 -9.78 15.18
CA ARG A 221 10.85 -9.29 15.95
C ARG A 221 12.10 -10.15 15.76
N GLU A 222 11.93 -11.46 15.57
CA GLU A 222 13.00 -12.42 15.30
C GLU A 222 13.45 -12.43 13.83
N GLY A 223 12.78 -11.66 12.93
CA GLY A 223 13.08 -11.65 11.51
C GLY A 223 12.73 -12.95 10.78
N LYS A 224 11.80 -13.74 11.32
CA LYS A 224 11.41 -15.07 10.84
C LYS A 224 10.05 -15.10 10.12
N LEU A 225 9.42 -13.93 9.89
CA LEU A 225 8.18 -13.88 9.11
C LEU A 225 8.41 -14.38 7.69
N LYS A 226 7.53 -15.27 7.25
CA LYS A 226 7.49 -15.75 5.87
C LYS A 226 6.77 -14.74 4.97
N PRO A 227 7.10 -14.67 3.67
CA PRO A 227 6.42 -13.76 2.74
C PRO A 227 4.91 -13.95 2.65
N ASP A 228 4.43 -15.19 2.75
CA ASP A 228 3.00 -15.52 2.75
C ASP A 228 2.24 -15.00 3.97
N GLN A 229 2.94 -14.80 5.10
CA GLN A 229 2.36 -14.22 6.33
C GLN A 229 2.20 -12.70 6.27
N MET A 230 2.69 -12.04 5.22
CA MET A 230 2.62 -10.59 4.99
C MET A 230 1.82 -10.22 3.74
N GLN A 231 1.07 -11.16 3.15
CA GLN A 231 0.33 -10.98 1.90
C GLN A 231 -1.15 -11.33 2.06
N GLY A 232 -1.97 -10.76 1.19
CA GLY A 232 -3.39 -11.05 1.10
C GLY A 232 -4.25 -10.30 2.12
N GLY A 233 -3.71 -9.28 2.80
CA GLY A 233 -4.47 -8.39 3.67
C GLY A 233 -5.61 -7.69 2.94
N CYS A 234 -6.72 -7.50 3.66
CA CYS A 234 -7.88 -6.76 3.18
C CYS A 234 -7.93 -5.36 3.76
N PHE A 235 -7.47 -5.23 5.00
CA PHE A 235 -7.51 -4.02 5.80
C PHE A 235 -6.37 -4.08 6.82
N SER A 236 -5.68 -2.98 7.04
CA SER A 236 -4.56 -2.91 7.99
C SER A 236 -4.90 -2.06 9.21
N ILE A 237 -4.30 -2.41 10.36
CA ILE A 237 -4.41 -1.63 11.59
C ILE A 237 -2.99 -1.27 12.06
N SER A 238 -2.74 0.03 12.24
CA SER A 238 -1.50 0.56 12.80
C SER A 238 -1.74 1.05 14.22
N SER A 239 -1.07 0.47 15.22
CA SER A 239 -1.26 0.84 16.62
C SER A 239 -0.02 1.48 17.21
N LEU A 240 -0.15 2.72 17.65
CA LEU A 240 0.85 3.47 18.41
C LEU A 240 0.48 3.59 19.90
N GLY A 241 -0.53 2.85 20.37
CA GLY A 241 -1.07 2.94 21.73
C GLY A 241 -0.04 2.70 22.85
N GLY A 242 1.01 1.92 22.59
CA GLY A 242 2.13 1.71 23.51
C GLY A 242 3.19 2.81 23.50
N ILE A 243 3.18 3.71 22.51
CA ILE A 243 4.21 4.72 22.28
C ILE A 243 3.71 6.10 22.71
N GLY A 244 2.59 6.56 22.14
CA GLY A 244 2.02 7.88 22.43
C GLY A 244 1.27 8.46 21.24
N GLY A 245 1.10 9.80 21.26
CA GLY A 245 0.34 10.53 20.24
C GLY A 245 -1.16 10.57 20.54
N THR A 246 -1.85 11.53 19.93
CA THR A 246 -3.31 11.66 19.99
C THR A 246 -3.98 11.17 18.72
N HIS A 247 -3.47 11.60 17.56
CA HIS A 247 -3.94 11.22 16.25
C HIS A 247 -2.75 11.20 15.28
N PHE A 248 -2.88 10.46 14.17
CA PHE A 248 -1.90 10.48 13.08
C PHE A 248 -2.59 10.09 11.77
N THR A 249 -1.93 10.30 10.65
CA THR A 249 -2.42 9.91 9.32
C THR A 249 -1.69 8.67 8.86
N PRO A 250 -2.23 7.45 9.05
CA PRO A 250 -1.60 6.25 8.54
C PRO A 250 -1.64 6.21 7.01
N ILE A 251 -0.56 5.73 6.39
CA ILE A 251 -0.51 5.55 4.93
C ILE A 251 -1.13 4.21 4.58
N ILE A 252 -2.07 4.23 3.64
CA ILE A 252 -2.79 3.04 3.17
C ILE A 252 -1.79 2.01 2.58
N ASN A 253 -1.95 0.76 2.98
CA ASN A 253 -1.13 -0.36 2.52
C ASN A 253 -1.73 -0.95 1.23
N ALA A 254 -1.44 -0.34 0.08
CA ALA A 254 -1.97 -0.82 -1.20
C ALA A 254 -1.69 -2.33 -1.42
N PRO A 255 -2.67 -3.10 -1.97
CA PRO A 255 -3.88 -2.68 -2.67
C PRO A 255 -5.13 -2.49 -1.78
N GLU A 256 -4.98 -2.37 -0.47
CA GLU A 256 -6.06 -2.02 0.44
C GLU A 256 -6.56 -0.59 0.14
N VAL A 257 -7.81 -0.30 0.49
CA VAL A 257 -8.43 1.02 0.28
C VAL A 257 -8.55 1.84 1.56
N ALA A 258 -8.23 1.25 2.71
CA ALA A 258 -8.26 1.95 3.99
C ALA A 258 -7.32 1.30 5.02
N ILE A 259 -6.96 2.09 6.03
CA ILE A 259 -6.15 1.70 7.17
C ILE A 259 -6.63 2.41 8.43
N LEU A 260 -6.70 1.69 9.55
CA LEU A 260 -7.06 2.26 10.85
C LEU A 260 -5.81 2.51 11.69
N GLY A 261 -5.63 3.75 12.13
CA GLY A 261 -4.65 4.14 13.13
C GLY A 261 -5.25 4.14 14.54
N LEU A 262 -4.55 3.58 15.51
CA LEU A 262 -4.90 3.64 16.93
C LEU A 262 -3.82 4.36 17.69
N SER A 263 -4.18 5.43 18.41
CA SER A 263 -3.29 6.12 19.32
C SER A 263 -3.50 5.66 20.77
N ARG A 264 -2.80 6.26 21.71
CA ARG A 264 -2.89 5.88 23.12
C ARG A 264 -4.25 6.29 23.72
N GLY A 265 -4.95 5.33 24.32
CA GLY A 265 -6.16 5.62 25.09
C GLY A 265 -5.87 6.60 26.25
N GLN A 266 -6.78 7.55 26.47
CA GLN A 266 -6.66 8.59 27.46
C GLN A 266 -7.93 8.72 28.26
N MET A 267 -7.80 8.96 29.59
CA MET A 267 -8.94 9.33 30.41
C MET A 267 -9.37 10.74 30.07
N LYS A 268 -10.64 10.88 29.67
CA LYS A 268 -11.25 12.18 29.34
C LYS A 268 -12.54 12.38 30.10
N PRO A 269 -12.88 13.65 30.49
CA PRO A 269 -14.19 13.96 30.98
C PRO A 269 -15.21 13.93 29.84
N VAL A 270 -16.20 13.07 29.94
CA VAL A 270 -17.27 12.93 28.95
C VAL A 270 -18.59 13.28 29.62
N TRP A 271 -19.41 14.12 28.96
CA TRP A 271 -20.72 14.47 29.44
C TRP A 271 -21.72 13.33 29.29
N ASP A 272 -22.32 12.86 30.39
CA ASP A 272 -23.29 11.77 30.40
C ASP A 272 -24.76 12.19 30.28
N GLY A 273 -24.98 13.50 30.11
CA GLY A 273 -26.29 14.14 30.14
C GLY A 273 -26.63 14.85 31.44
N LYS A 274 -25.82 14.67 32.52
CA LYS A 274 -26.00 15.24 33.84
C LYS A 274 -24.72 15.83 34.44
N GLN A 275 -23.60 15.12 34.23
CA GLN A 275 -22.29 15.49 34.79
C GLN A 275 -21.16 14.99 33.90
N PHE A 276 -19.95 15.51 34.11
CA PHE A 276 -18.75 14.96 33.51
C PHE A 276 -18.32 13.67 34.24
N VAL A 277 -18.20 12.58 33.53
CA VAL A 277 -17.69 11.33 34.05
C VAL A 277 -16.37 10.96 33.36
N PRO A 278 -15.41 10.34 34.08
CA PRO A 278 -14.17 9.92 33.48
C PRO A 278 -14.44 8.68 32.58
N ARG A 279 -14.03 8.76 31.30
CA ARG A 279 -14.12 7.66 30.34
C ARG A 279 -12.77 7.45 29.68
N LEU A 280 -12.42 6.20 29.40
CA LEU A 280 -11.21 5.84 28.66
C LEU A 280 -11.51 5.93 27.16
N MET A 281 -11.00 6.96 26.52
CA MET A 281 -11.24 7.26 25.10
C MET A 281 -10.07 6.75 24.24
N LEU A 282 -10.35 5.90 23.26
CA LEU A 282 -9.39 5.41 22.29
C LEU A 282 -9.49 6.24 21.01
N PRO A 283 -8.42 6.99 20.64
CA PRO A 283 -8.42 7.72 19.37
C PRO A 283 -8.33 6.78 18.18
N LEU A 284 -9.18 7.03 17.19
CA LEU A 284 -9.29 6.32 15.92
C LEU A 284 -8.92 7.27 14.79
N SER A 285 -7.96 6.90 13.95
CA SER A 285 -7.56 7.65 12.76
C SER A 285 -7.74 6.76 11.53
N LEU A 286 -8.85 6.93 10.80
CA LEU A 286 -9.19 6.16 9.62
C LEU A 286 -8.71 6.90 8.37
N SER A 287 -7.67 6.41 7.70
CA SER A 287 -7.28 6.88 6.38
C SER A 287 -7.90 6.00 5.30
N TYR A 288 -8.40 6.61 4.23
CA TYR A 288 -9.08 5.92 3.14
C TYR A 288 -8.77 6.55 1.78
N ASP A 289 -8.89 5.74 0.75
CA ASP A 289 -8.76 6.14 -0.65
C ASP A 289 -10.03 6.85 -1.11
N HIS A 290 -9.95 8.18 -1.29
CA HIS A 290 -11.13 8.99 -1.64
C HIS A 290 -11.64 8.76 -3.07
N ARG A 291 -11.00 7.90 -3.85
CA ARG A 291 -11.54 7.42 -5.13
C ARG A 291 -12.61 6.33 -4.93
N VAL A 292 -12.62 5.69 -3.75
CA VAL A 292 -13.47 4.53 -3.43
C VAL A 292 -14.45 4.86 -2.33
N ILE A 293 -14.02 5.56 -1.29
CA ILE A 293 -14.77 5.83 -0.06
C ILE A 293 -14.97 7.34 0.06
N ASP A 294 -16.18 7.76 0.31
CA ASP A 294 -16.48 9.16 0.62
C ASP A 294 -16.46 9.46 2.12
N GLY A 295 -16.43 10.77 2.45
CA GLY A 295 -16.36 11.22 3.84
C GLY A 295 -17.54 10.80 4.70
N ALA A 296 -18.75 10.70 4.12
CA ALA A 296 -19.95 10.30 4.86
C ALA A 296 -19.90 8.80 5.19
N GLU A 297 -19.43 7.97 4.26
CA GLU A 297 -19.26 6.54 4.50
C GLU A 297 -18.15 6.28 5.54
N ALA A 298 -17.04 7.01 5.46
CA ALA A 298 -15.96 6.94 6.44
C ALA A 298 -16.43 7.35 7.86
N ALA A 299 -17.21 8.41 7.97
CA ALA A 299 -17.78 8.83 9.26
C ALA A 299 -18.74 7.78 9.83
N ARG A 300 -19.61 7.19 8.99
CA ARG A 300 -20.50 6.08 9.40
C ARG A 300 -19.71 4.83 9.84
N PHE A 301 -18.63 4.50 9.16
CA PHE A 301 -17.74 3.40 9.53
C PHE A 301 -17.13 3.65 10.92
N ASN A 302 -16.52 4.82 11.16
CA ASN A 302 -15.92 5.17 12.44
C ASN A 302 -16.95 5.18 13.57
N ALA A 303 -18.11 5.79 13.37
CA ALA A 303 -19.20 5.82 14.35
C ALA A 303 -19.68 4.41 14.71
N TYR A 304 -19.82 3.54 13.71
CA TYR A 304 -20.23 2.15 13.94
C TYR A 304 -19.12 1.36 14.68
N LEU A 305 -17.88 1.51 14.28
CA LEU A 305 -16.73 0.90 14.96
C LEU A 305 -16.65 1.38 16.42
N GLY A 306 -16.82 2.68 16.66
CA GLY A 306 -16.87 3.26 18.01
C GLY A 306 -17.99 2.67 18.86
N ALA A 307 -19.19 2.48 18.28
CA ALA A 307 -20.32 1.84 18.97
C ALA A 307 -20.07 0.34 19.31
N LEU A 308 -19.36 -0.39 18.44
CA LEU A 308 -18.96 -1.78 18.71
C LEU A 308 -17.91 -1.86 19.85
N LEU A 309 -16.99 -0.92 19.89
CA LEU A 309 -15.96 -0.86 20.94
C LEU A 309 -16.52 -0.39 22.28
N ALA A 310 -17.52 0.48 22.27
CA ALA A 310 -18.22 0.94 23.50
C ALA A 310 -19.10 -0.17 24.12
N ASP A 311 -19.70 -1.02 23.28
CA ASP A 311 -20.45 -2.19 23.74
C ASP A 311 -20.08 -3.40 22.89
N PHE A 312 -19.06 -4.14 23.33
CA PHE A 312 -18.47 -5.24 22.58
C PHE A 312 -19.44 -6.43 22.36
N ARG A 313 -20.52 -6.52 23.14
CA ARG A 313 -21.57 -7.54 22.95
C ARG A 313 -22.25 -7.42 21.59
N ARG A 314 -22.26 -6.24 20.98
CA ARG A 314 -22.85 -5.99 19.65
C ARG A 314 -22.15 -6.75 18.52
N ILE A 315 -20.94 -7.27 18.75
CA ILE A 315 -20.21 -8.04 17.72
C ILE A 315 -20.88 -9.39 17.40
N ILE A 316 -21.70 -9.91 18.30
CA ILE A 316 -22.40 -11.18 18.11
C ILE A 316 -23.72 -11.02 17.34
N LEU A 317 -24.15 -9.80 17.07
CA LEU A 317 -25.36 -9.47 16.28
C LEU A 317 -25.02 -9.37 14.78
#